data_fa120e31cb449c3861077ac3a7085c8e
#
_entry.id   fa120e31cb449c3861077ac3a7085c8e
#
_cell.length_a   1.000
_cell.length_b   1.000
_cell.length_c   1.000
_cell.angle_alpha   90.00
_cell.angle_beta   90.00
_cell.angle_gamma   90.00
#
_symmetry.space_group_name_H-M   'P 1'
#
loop_
_entity.id
_entity.type
_entity.pdbx_description
1 polymer ?
#
loop_
_entity_poly.entity_id
_entity_poly.type
_entity_poly.pdbx_seq_one_letter_code
_entity_poly.pdbx_strand_id
1 'polypeptide(L)'
;RPSRGLGDVYKRQSHDMVICEGSGSPAEINLRRGDYTNMGLARPKNLPVVLVGDIDRGGVLASLFGTWALLDDDDRALLAGYIVNKFRGDDAILAPGLEEITDRTGMPSFGVLPWVPGVWLDGEDALEVGRWRHEGDAVDPSSLRVAVVRFPRISNATDVDAMAGETGVDVQVTTNPDTCQAADVLVLPGSRSTVSDLEWLRRSGIADVVARRAEQGRTVVGICGGYQMLCRTILDPDGQETTPGSVVEGLGLLPVEVDFAATKTLALSHGTWRGIEVGGYEIHHGVCRSLEDAEAFLDGVHVGPVWGTMWHGAFEHDEFRRTWLADAARHAGSSWRPHSDELGYQARREAMIETLADALEAHVDVDRILHLVR
;
A
#
# COMPACT_ATOMS: atom_id res chain seq x y z
N ARG A 1 29.50 -4.15 5.45
CA ARG A 1 28.05 -4.15 5.72
C ARG A 1 27.63 -2.70 5.88
N PRO A 2 26.61 -2.19 5.17
CA PRO A 2 26.09 -0.88 5.49
C PRO A 2 25.55 -0.92 6.92
N SER A 3 25.84 0.12 7.68
CA SER A 3 25.50 0.24 9.08
C SER A 3 23.96 0.32 9.24
N ARG A 4 23.36 -0.81 9.60
CA ARG A 4 21.92 -0.93 9.92
C ARG A 4 21.44 -0.06 11.10
N GLY A 5 22.26 0.84 11.59
CA GLY A 5 21.97 1.70 12.74
C GLY A 5 22.04 3.20 12.48
N LEU A 6 22.47 3.66 11.30
CA LEU A 6 22.63 5.10 11.04
C LEU A 6 21.27 5.83 10.94
N GLY A 7 20.27 5.19 10.34
CA GLY A 7 18.94 5.79 10.24
C GLY A 7 18.25 5.95 11.60
N ASP A 8 18.37 4.96 12.47
CA ASP A 8 17.83 4.99 13.84
C ASP A 8 18.55 6.04 14.71
N VAL A 9 19.89 6.09 14.64
CA VAL A 9 20.68 7.09 15.38
C VAL A 9 20.32 8.53 14.92
N TYR A 10 20.16 8.74 13.62
CA TYR A 10 19.81 10.06 13.09
C TYR A 10 18.41 10.51 13.51
N LYS A 11 17.41 9.62 13.45
CA LYS A 11 16.04 9.92 13.90
C LYS A 11 15.98 10.23 15.39
N ARG A 12 16.70 9.49 16.24
CA ARG A 12 16.77 9.75 17.69
C ARG A 12 17.40 11.09 18.04
N GLN A 13 18.28 11.61 17.21
CA GLN A 13 18.92 12.92 17.42
C GLN A 13 18.03 14.12 17.04
N SER A 14 17.00 13.87 16.24
CA SER A 14 16.14 14.92 15.68
C SER A 14 14.70 14.91 16.22
N HIS A 15 14.34 13.94 17.07
CA HIS A 15 12.98 13.78 17.60
C HIS A 15 13.02 13.40 19.07
N ASP A 16 12.06 13.92 19.84
CA ASP A 16 11.94 13.64 21.28
C ASP A 16 11.55 12.17 21.54
N MET A 17 10.82 11.56 20.62
CA MET A 17 10.41 10.16 20.68
C MET A 17 10.43 9.54 19.27
N VAL A 18 10.78 8.26 19.20
CA VAL A 18 10.71 7.45 17.98
C VAL A 18 9.90 6.18 18.29
N ILE A 19 8.83 5.98 17.55
CA ILE A 19 8.01 4.77 17.60
C ILE A 19 8.45 3.89 16.42
N CYS A 20 8.77 2.61 16.74
CA CYS A 20 9.14 1.62 15.75
C CYS A 20 8.01 0.60 15.61
N GLU A 21 7.49 0.42 14.41
CA GLU A 21 6.57 -0.66 14.11
C GLU A 21 7.34 -1.92 13.74
N GLY A 22 6.92 -3.07 14.28
CA GLY A 22 7.42 -4.38 13.90
C GLY A 22 6.79 -4.88 12.59
N SER A 23 7.27 -6.01 12.11
CA SER A 23 6.69 -6.70 10.96
C SER A 23 6.29 -8.12 11.33
N GLY A 24 5.03 -8.48 11.07
CA GLY A 24 4.48 -9.77 11.49
C GLY A 24 4.39 -9.89 13.02
N SER A 25 4.70 -11.06 13.55
CA SER A 25 4.63 -11.33 14.99
C SER A 25 6.04 -11.56 15.58
N PRO A 26 6.33 -11.03 16.78
CA PRO A 26 7.56 -11.37 17.48
C PRO A 26 7.63 -12.85 17.89
N ALA A 27 6.50 -13.56 17.88
CA ALA A 27 6.38 -14.98 18.18
C ALA A 27 6.73 -15.91 17.02
N GLU A 28 7.10 -15.39 15.85
CA GLU A 28 7.59 -16.19 14.72
C GLU A 28 9.02 -16.69 14.99
N ILE A 29 9.15 -17.62 15.93
CA ILE A 29 10.43 -18.16 16.42
C ILE A 29 11.27 -18.83 15.33
N ASN A 30 10.64 -19.34 14.28
CA ASN A 30 11.30 -19.88 13.08
C ASN A 30 12.05 -18.80 12.28
N LEU A 31 11.63 -17.53 12.36
CA LEU A 31 12.27 -16.38 11.69
C LEU A 31 13.18 -15.58 12.61
N ARG A 32 13.24 -15.90 13.91
CA ARG A 32 13.96 -15.14 14.95
C ARG A 32 15.44 -14.86 14.61
N ARG A 33 16.10 -15.79 13.93
CA ARG A 33 17.51 -15.63 13.50
C ARG A 33 17.74 -14.50 12.51
N GLY A 34 16.75 -14.22 11.67
CA GLY A 34 16.78 -13.17 10.64
C GLY A 34 16.01 -11.91 11.04
N ASP A 35 15.39 -11.92 12.21
CA ASP A 35 14.58 -10.80 12.70
C ASP A 35 15.46 -9.56 12.91
N TYR A 36 15.09 -8.47 12.29
CA TYR A 36 15.69 -7.14 12.41
C TYR A 36 14.64 -6.03 12.59
N THR A 37 13.37 -6.40 12.72
CA THR A 37 12.23 -5.48 12.81
C THR A 37 11.52 -5.55 14.16
N ASN A 38 11.41 -6.74 14.74
CA ASN A 38 10.74 -6.98 16.04
C ASN A 38 11.78 -7.04 17.17
N MET A 39 11.89 -8.17 17.87
CA MET A 39 12.82 -8.33 18.98
C MET A 39 14.30 -8.23 18.54
N GLY A 40 14.60 -8.48 17.27
CA GLY A 40 15.92 -8.26 16.69
C GLY A 40 16.35 -6.79 16.61
N LEU A 41 15.40 -5.86 16.64
CA LEU A 41 15.63 -4.43 16.83
C LEU A 41 15.56 -4.05 18.32
N ALA A 42 14.51 -4.50 19.02
CA ALA A 42 14.22 -4.10 20.39
C ALA A 42 15.34 -4.50 21.37
N ARG A 43 15.83 -5.75 21.31
CA ARG A 43 16.81 -6.29 22.25
C ARG A 43 18.19 -5.58 22.20
N PRO A 44 18.85 -5.39 21.05
CA PRO A 44 20.13 -4.68 20.99
C PRO A 44 20.07 -3.22 21.41
N LYS A 45 18.88 -2.64 21.40
CA LYS A 45 18.64 -1.23 21.72
C LYS A 45 17.96 -1.04 23.09
N ASN A 46 17.61 -2.14 23.75
CA ASN A 46 16.88 -2.16 25.03
C ASN A 46 15.59 -1.31 24.95
N LEU A 47 14.80 -1.53 23.87
CA LEU A 47 13.56 -0.79 23.65
C LEU A 47 12.40 -1.48 24.37
N PRO A 48 11.55 -0.74 25.10
CA PRO A 48 10.31 -1.28 25.59
C PRO A 48 9.37 -1.64 24.42
N VAL A 49 8.68 -2.76 24.54
CA VAL A 49 7.79 -3.30 23.49
C VAL A 49 6.37 -3.36 24.04
N VAL A 50 5.42 -2.80 23.29
CA VAL A 50 3.99 -2.91 23.53
C VAL A 50 3.41 -3.86 22.49
N LEU A 51 2.78 -4.96 22.92
CA LEU A 51 2.10 -5.87 22.02
C LEU A 51 0.74 -5.31 21.63
N VAL A 52 0.38 -5.38 20.35
CA VAL A 52 -0.95 -5.01 19.87
C VAL A 52 -1.65 -6.27 19.37
N GLY A 53 -2.76 -6.65 20.06
CA GLY A 53 -3.56 -7.82 19.70
C GLY A 53 -4.81 -7.43 18.92
N ASP A 54 -5.02 -8.00 17.72
CA ASP A 54 -6.21 -7.81 16.91
C ASP A 54 -7.31 -8.79 17.34
N ILE A 55 -8.39 -8.29 17.99
CA ILE A 55 -9.48 -9.13 18.47
C ILE A 55 -10.49 -9.52 17.39
N ASP A 56 -10.54 -8.80 16.28
CA ASP A 56 -11.50 -9.04 15.19
C ASP A 56 -11.31 -10.43 14.56
N ARG A 57 -10.11 -10.97 14.61
CA ARG A 57 -9.78 -12.32 14.13
C ARG A 57 -10.16 -13.44 15.11
N GLY A 58 -10.55 -13.10 16.35
CA GLY A 58 -10.78 -14.03 17.42
C GLY A 58 -9.50 -14.57 18.08
N GLY A 59 -9.63 -15.08 19.31
CA GLY A 59 -8.53 -15.72 20.04
C GLY A 59 -7.43 -14.76 20.52
N VAL A 60 -7.70 -13.47 20.69
CA VAL A 60 -6.70 -12.46 21.08
C VAL A 60 -5.98 -12.78 22.39
N LEU A 61 -6.70 -13.30 23.40
CA LEU A 61 -6.10 -13.68 24.69
C LEU A 61 -5.09 -14.82 24.52
N ALA A 62 -5.42 -15.82 23.70
CA ALA A 62 -4.50 -16.91 23.37
C ALA A 62 -3.30 -16.40 22.57
N SER A 63 -3.50 -15.45 21.65
CA SER A 63 -2.44 -14.83 20.87
C SER A 63 -1.46 -14.04 21.74
N LEU A 64 -1.96 -13.21 22.67
CA LEU A 64 -1.13 -12.45 23.60
C LEU A 64 -0.33 -13.38 24.53
N PHE A 65 -0.99 -14.36 25.13
CA PHE A 65 -0.31 -15.35 25.98
C PHE A 65 0.68 -16.19 25.18
N GLY A 66 0.31 -16.68 24.00
CA GLY A 66 1.17 -17.48 23.13
C GLY A 66 2.41 -16.71 22.70
N THR A 67 2.27 -15.43 22.35
CA THR A 67 3.39 -14.54 22.03
C THR A 67 4.37 -14.45 23.19
N TRP A 68 3.86 -14.14 24.38
CA TRP A 68 4.66 -14.08 25.60
C TRP A 68 5.35 -15.41 25.89
N ALA A 69 4.65 -16.53 25.79
CA ALA A 69 5.16 -17.86 26.13
C ALA A 69 6.25 -18.37 25.16
N LEU A 70 6.20 -17.96 23.87
CA LEU A 70 7.16 -18.38 22.84
C LEU A 70 8.46 -17.58 22.85
N LEU A 71 8.45 -16.37 23.41
CA LEU A 71 9.66 -15.54 23.53
C LEU A 71 10.60 -16.09 24.60
N ASP A 72 11.89 -15.90 24.46
CA ASP A 72 12.87 -16.19 25.49
C ASP A 72 12.81 -15.15 26.63
N ASP A 73 13.51 -15.42 27.76
CA ASP A 73 13.43 -14.57 28.95
C ASP A 73 13.93 -13.14 28.72
N ASP A 74 14.95 -12.97 27.86
CA ASP A 74 15.52 -11.67 27.56
C ASP A 74 14.58 -10.84 26.66
N ASP A 75 13.88 -11.48 25.72
CA ASP A 75 12.89 -10.83 24.88
C ASP A 75 11.62 -10.49 25.72
N ARG A 76 11.18 -11.41 26.60
CA ARG A 76 10.05 -11.15 27.52
C ARG A 76 10.30 -9.97 28.45
N ALA A 77 11.52 -9.79 28.90
CA ALA A 77 11.89 -8.69 29.79
C ALA A 77 11.69 -7.30 29.16
N LEU A 78 11.59 -7.23 27.83
CA LEU A 78 11.31 -5.99 27.11
C LEU A 78 9.82 -5.71 26.92
N LEU A 79 8.94 -6.70 27.17
CA LEU A 79 7.49 -6.52 27.01
C LEU A 79 6.96 -5.64 28.14
N ALA A 80 6.61 -4.41 27.82
CA ALA A 80 6.12 -3.40 28.78
C ALA A 80 4.62 -3.53 29.06
N GLY A 81 3.87 -4.11 28.13
CA GLY A 81 2.42 -4.29 28.25
C GLY A 81 1.79 -4.61 26.89
N TYR A 82 0.46 -4.51 26.82
CA TYR A 82 -0.29 -4.78 25.61
C TYR A 82 -1.51 -3.89 25.44
N ILE A 83 -1.96 -3.77 24.19
CA ILE A 83 -3.21 -3.12 23.77
C ILE A 83 -4.05 -4.16 23.02
N VAL A 84 -5.36 -4.16 23.25
CA VAL A 84 -6.32 -4.90 22.41
C VAL A 84 -6.93 -3.93 21.39
N ASN A 85 -6.84 -4.26 20.11
CA ASN A 85 -7.31 -3.42 19.02
C ASN A 85 -8.55 -4.00 18.35
N LYS A 86 -9.38 -3.12 17.77
CA LYS A 86 -10.60 -3.43 17.00
C LYS A 86 -11.70 -4.10 17.80
N PHE A 87 -11.84 -3.77 19.07
CA PHE A 87 -12.86 -4.36 19.92
C PHE A 87 -14.28 -3.92 19.51
N ARG A 88 -15.19 -4.89 19.47
CA ARG A 88 -16.62 -4.65 19.27
C ARG A 88 -17.39 -5.33 20.38
N GLY A 89 -18.00 -4.59 21.25
CA GLY A 89 -18.82 -5.15 22.34
C GLY A 89 -18.76 -4.36 23.63
N ASP A 90 -19.08 -5.03 24.72
CA ASP A 90 -19.05 -4.48 26.07
C ASP A 90 -17.71 -4.82 26.74
N ASP A 91 -16.96 -3.80 27.12
CA ASP A 91 -15.65 -3.91 27.77
C ASP A 91 -15.73 -4.72 29.08
N ALA A 92 -16.87 -4.69 29.76
CA ALA A 92 -17.08 -5.47 30.99
C ALA A 92 -16.98 -6.98 30.75
N ILE A 93 -17.30 -7.46 29.57
CA ILE A 93 -17.17 -8.88 29.19
C ILE A 93 -15.70 -9.26 28.97
N LEU A 94 -14.90 -8.35 28.45
CA LEU A 94 -13.49 -8.60 28.15
C LEU A 94 -12.60 -8.45 29.39
N ALA A 95 -12.94 -7.57 30.31
CA ALA A 95 -12.13 -7.21 31.50
C ALA A 95 -11.58 -8.42 32.27
N PRO A 96 -12.37 -9.44 32.65
CA PRO A 96 -11.83 -10.61 33.37
C PRO A 96 -10.76 -11.39 32.57
N GLY A 97 -10.88 -11.40 31.23
CA GLY A 97 -9.88 -12.02 30.37
C GLY A 97 -8.57 -11.25 30.35
N LEU A 98 -8.62 -9.92 30.39
CA LEU A 98 -7.44 -9.06 30.46
C LEU A 98 -6.72 -9.19 31.82
N GLU A 99 -7.48 -9.27 32.90
CA GLU A 99 -6.95 -9.54 34.26
C GLU A 99 -6.20 -10.88 34.29
N GLU A 100 -6.80 -11.94 33.75
CA GLU A 100 -6.16 -13.27 33.65
C GLU A 100 -4.86 -13.25 32.82
N ILE A 101 -4.81 -12.51 31.73
CA ILE A 101 -3.56 -12.34 30.94
C ILE A 101 -2.50 -11.61 31.75
N THR A 102 -2.89 -10.55 32.45
CA THR A 102 -1.98 -9.78 33.31
C THR A 102 -1.42 -10.65 34.41
N ASP A 103 -2.25 -11.43 35.11
CA ASP A 103 -1.85 -12.33 36.17
C ASP A 103 -0.88 -13.42 35.71
N ARG A 104 -1.11 -13.98 34.49
CA ARG A 104 -0.27 -15.04 33.94
C ARG A 104 1.07 -14.54 33.41
N THR A 105 1.11 -13.35 32.86
CA THR A 105 2.26 -12.85 32.09
C THR A 105 3.05 -11.76 32.81
N GLY A 106 2.44 -11.08 33.75
CA GLY A 106 2.96 -9.85 34.36
C GLY A 106 2.85 -8.62 33.46
N MET A 107 2.34 -8.75 32.22
CA MET A 107 2.16 -7.63 31.30
C MET A 107 0.86 -6.89 31.64
N PRO A 108 0.90 -5.58 31.93
CA PRO A 108 -0.30 -4.78 32.11
C PRO A 108 -1.01 -4.53 30.77
N SER A 109 -2.35 -4.43 30.82
CA SER A 109 -3.10 -3.82 29.70
C SER A 109 -2.89 -2.31 29.71
N PHE A 110 -2.64 -1.73 28.56
CA PHE A 110 -2.65 -0.28 28.35
C PHE A 110 -3.98 0.22 27.85
N GLY A 111 -4.90 -0.66 27.45
CA GLY A 111 -6.25 -0.30 27.07
C GLY A 111 -6.82 -1.19 25.98
N VAL A 112 -8.07 -0.89 25.65
CA VAL A 112 -8.86 -1.59 24.64
C VAL A 112 -9.36 -0.56 23.63
N LEU A 113 -8.81 -0.58 22.42
CA LEU A 113 -9.21 0.33 21.35
C LEU A 113 -10.44 -0.24 20.63
N PRO A 114 -11.56 0.48 20.61
CA PRO A 114 -12.76 0.02 19.93
C PRO A 114 -12.58 0.02 18.42
N TRP A 115 -13.42 -0.71 17.75
CA TRP A 115 -13.57 -0.57 16.30
C TRP A 115 -14.09 0.83 15.96
N VAL A 116 -13.35 1.60 15.20
CA VAL A 116 -13.71 2.94 14.75
C VAL A 116 -14.34 2.85 13.35
N PRO A 117 -15.66 3.07 13.22
CA PRO A 117 -16.33 3.01 11.91
C PRO A 117 -15.86 4.13 10.98
N GLY A 118 -15.80 3.83 9.68
CA GLY A 118 -15.54 4.86 8.65
C GLY A 118 -14.09 5.31 8.56
N VAL A 119 -13.20 4.80 9.40
CA VAL A 119 -11.77 5.05 9.28
C VAL A 119 -11.14 4.02 8.35
N TRP A 120 -10.44 4.51 7.36
CA TRP A 120 -9.53 3.71 6.55
C TRP A 120 -8.16 4.41 6.53
N LEU A 121 -7.11 3.64 6.58
CA LEU A 121 -5.74 4.11 6.34
C LEU A 121 -5.21 3.40 5.11
N ASP A 122 -4.31 4.09 4.42
CA ASP A 122 -3.62 3.51 3.27
C ASP A 122 -2.95 2.21 3.68
N GLY A 123 -3.21 1.14 2.96
CA GLY A 123 -2.59 -0.14 3.20
C GLY A 123 -1.24 -0.23 2.48
N GLU A 124 -0.14 -0.34 3.21
CA GLU A 124 1.18 -0.56 2.59
C GLU A 124 1.31 -1.96 1.99
N ASP A 125 0.55 -2.93 2.49
CA ASP A 125 0.63 -4.33 2.08
C ASP A 125 -0.54 -4.75 1.17
N ALA A 126 -0.23 -5.59 0.19
CA ALA A 126 -1.21 -6.23 -0.71
C ALA A 126 -2.35 -6.98 0.01
N LEU A 127 -2.24 -7.21 1.32
CA LEU A 127 -3.24 -7.89 2.14
C LEU A 127 -4.50 -7.05 2.38
N GLU A 128 -4.44 -5.72 2.23
CA GLU A 128 -5.58 -4.82 2.45
C GLU A 128 -6.35 -4.46 1.18
N VAL A 129 -5.90 -4.97 0.03
CA VAL A 129 -6.58 -4.86 -1.27
C VAL A 129 -8.05 -5.33 -1.25
N GLY A 130 -8.48 -6.00 -0.19
CA GLY A 130 -9.86 -6.44 0.02
C GLY A 130 -10.83 -5.40 0.60
N ARG A 131 -10.40 -4.15 0.83
CA ARG A 131 -11.27 -3.09 1.37
C ARG A 131 -12.17 -2.45 0.33
N TRP A 132 -11.78 -2.53 -0.94
CA TRP A 132 -12.57 -2.00 -2.02
C TRP A 132 -13.66 -2.99 -2.39
N ARG A 133 -14.57 -2.57 -3.23
CA ARG A 133 -15.72 -3.39 -3.59
C ARG A 133 -15.34 -4.82 -4.00
N HIS A 134 -16.08 -5.79 -3.45
CA HIS A 134 -15.94 -7.20 -3.82
C HIS A 134 -16.80 -7.56 -5.05
N GLU A 135 -16.45 -8.65 -5.73
CA GLU A 135 -17.30 -9.20 -6.80
C GLU A 135 -18.68 -9.52 -6.23
N GLY A 136 -19.74 -8.97 -6.89
CA GLY A 136 -21.13 -9.16 -6.48
C GLY A 136 -21.76 -8.00 -5.73
N ASP A 137 -21.00 -6.98 -5.31
CA ASP A 137 -21.57 -5.78 -4.74
C ASP A 137 -22.37 -4.98 -5.79
N ALA A 138 -23.48 -4.35 -5.38
CA ALA A 138 -24.28 -3.52 -6.26
C ALA A 138 -23.50 -2.28 -6.71
N VAL A 139 -23.44 -2.03 -8.02
CA VAL A 139 -22.81 -0.85 -8.62
C VAL A 139 -23.86 0.20 -8.86
N ASP A 140 -23.58 1.45 -8.47
CA ASP A 140 -24.35 2.58 -8.99
C ASP A 140 -24.03 2.74 -10.49
N PRO A 141 -25.02 2.63 -11.39
CA PRO A 141 -24.79 2.76 -12.83
C PRO A 141 -24.23 4.10 -13.27
N SER A 142 -24.31 5.13 -12.44
CA SER A 142 -23.73 6.47 -12.69
C SER A 142 -22.28 6.60 -12.29
N SER A 143 -21.73 5.64 -11.55
CA SER A 143 -20.35 5.66 -11.09
C SER A 143 -19.35 5.42 -12.24
N LEU A 144 -18.19 6.05 -12.14
CA LEU A 144 -17.02 5.73 -12.95
C LEU A 144 -16.37 4.44 -12.41
N ARG A 145 -16.36 3.39 -13.23
CA ARG A 145 -15.83 2.08 -12.84
C ARG A 145 -14.34 1.98 -13.13
N VAL A 146 -13.56 1.77 -12.10
CA VAL A 146 -12.10 1.57 -12.18
C VAL A 146 -11.78 0.13 -11.79
N ALA A 147 -11.26 -0.67 -12.71
CA ALA A 147 -10.71 -1.99 -12.41
C ALA A 147 -9.20 -1.89 -12.18
N VAL A 148 -8.72 -2.50 -11.10
CA VAL A 148 -7.30 -2.59 -10.78
C VAL A 148 -6.88 -4.04 -10.86
N VAL A 149 -5.88 -4.34 -11.67
CA VAL A 149 -5.38 -5.71 -11.81
C VAL A 149 -4.67 -6.14 -10.54
N ARG A 150 -5.16 -7.22 -9.93
CA ARG A 150 -4.52 -7.82 -8.76
C ARG A 150 -3.37 -8.73 -9.20
N PHE A 151 -2.18 -8.18 -9.34
CA PHE A 151 -1.00 -9.00 -9.56
C PHE A 151 -0.68 -9.90 -8.37
N PRO A 152 -0.09 -11.08 -8.58
CA PRO A 152 0.39 -11.94 -7.49
C PRO A 152 1.42 -11.25 -6.57
N ARG A 153 2.18 -10.31 -7.14
CA ARG A 153 3.18 -9.52 -6.42
C ARG A 153 2.90 -8.01 -6.50
N ILE A 154 1.62 -7.65 -6.45
CA ILE A 154 1.20 -6.24 -6.42
C ILE A 154 1.96 -5.48 -5.32
N SER A 155 2.33 -4.25 -5.61
CA SER A 155 2.92 -3.32 -4.65
C SER A 155 2.31 -1.94 -4.81
N ASN A 156 2.39 -1.13 -3.74
CA ASN A 156 1.92 0.26 -3.74
C ASN A 156 0.46 0.36 -4.23
N ALA A 157 -0.41 -0.51 -3.71
CA ALA A 157 -1.85 -0.47 -4.03
C ALA A 157 -2.52 0.85 -3.61
N THR A 158 -1.86 1.62 -2.74
CA THR A 158 -2.26 2.97 -2.30
C THR A 158 -2.40 3.99 -3.43
N ASP A 159 -1.75 3.79 -4.57
CA ASP A 159 -1.91 4.67 -5.74
C ASP A 159 -3.36 4.84 -6.19
N VAL A 160 -4.20 3.85 -5.92
CA VAL A 160 -5.62 3.87 -6.30
C VAL A 160 -6.58 4.20 -5.15
N ASP A 161 -6.09 4.27 -3.91
CA ASP A 161 -6.89 4.65 -2.74
C ASP A 161 -7.47 6.06 -2.91
N ALA A 162 -6.67 6.97 -3.45
CA ALA A 162 -7.13 8.32 -3.73
C ALA A 162 -8.25 8.36 -4.79
N MET A 163 -8.22 7.45 -5.77
CA MET A 163 -9.31 7.30 -6.75
C MET A 163 -10.56 6.75 -6.09
N ALA A 164 -10.42 5.73 -5.23
CA ALA A 164 -11.54 5.14 -4.49
C ALA A 164 -12.19 6.12 -3.50
N GLY A 165 -11.44 7.12 -3.08
CA GLY A 165 -11.93 8.20 -2.23
C GLY A 165 -12.78 9.24 -2.96
N GLU A 166 -12.82 9.29 -4.29
CA GLU A 166 -13.67 10.24 -5.02
C GLU A 166 -15.13 9.74 -5.09
N THR A 167 -16.06 10.63 -4.80
CA THR A 167 -17.49 10.30 -4.86
C THR A 167 -17.91 9.89 -6.27
N GLY A 168 -18.63 8.78 -6.36
CA GLY A 168 -19.09 8.22 -7.63
C GLY A 168 -17.96 7.55 -8.44
N VAL A 169 -16.81 7.27 -7.84
CA VAL A 169 -15.78 6.40 -8.42
C VAL A 169 -15.85 5.04 -7.71
N ASP A 170 -16.04 4.00 -8.48
CA ASP A 170 -16.16 2.63 -8.00
C ASP A 170 -14.91 1.85 -8.39
N VAL A 171 -14.05 1.59 -7.39
CA VAL A 171 -12.77 0.89 -7.59
C VAL A 171 -12.92 -0.58 -7.21
N GLN A 172 -12.61 -1.47 -8.13
CA GLN A 172 -12.59 -2.92 -7.93
C GLN A 172 -11.24 -3.51 -8.25
N VAL A 173 -10.64 -4.19 -7.27
CA VAL A 173 -9.42 -4.98 -7.48
C VAL A 173 -9.81 -6.39 -7.90
N THR A 174 -9.29 -6.83 -9.05
CA THR A 174 -9.78 -8.05 -9.68
C THR A 174 -8.69 -8.82 -10.42
N THR A 175 -8.91 -10.12 -10.57
CA THR A 175 -8.17 -11.00 -11.48
C THR A 175 -9.07 -11.47 -12.64
N ASN A 176 -10.32 -10.99 -12.70
CA ASN A 176 -11.30 -11.42 -13.70
C ASN A 176 -11.16 -10.59 -14.99
N PRO A 177 -10.83 -11.20 -16.14
CA PRO A 177 -10.71 -10.51 -17.43
C PRO A 177 -11.99 -9.78 -17.86
N ASP A 178 -13.18 -10.31 -17.55
CA ASP A 178 -14.45 -9.69 -17.93
C ASP A 178 -14.68 -8.39 -17.14
N THR A 179 -14.35 -8.38 -15.86
CA THR A 179 -14.37 -7.15 -15.03
C THR A 179 -13.40 -6.11 -15.57
N CYS A 180 -12.16 -6.53 -15.91
CA CYS A 180 -11.17 -5.65 -16.53
C CYS A 180 -11.66 -5.09 -17.87
N GLN A 181 -12.35 -5.90 -18.70
CA GLN A 181 -12.90 -5.47 -19.97
C GLN A 181 -14.08 -4.50 -19.79
N ALA A 182 -14.95 -4.71 -18.80
CA ALA A 182 -16.16 -3.94 -18.59
C ALA A 182 -15.91 -2.56 -17.94
N ALA A 183 -14.83 -2.39 -17.17
CA ALA A 183 -14.51 -1.15 -16.47
C ALA A 183 -14.33 0.06 -17.42
N ASP A 184 -14.53 1.26 -16.94
CA ASP A 184 -14.30 2.50 -17.69
C ASP A 184 -12.80 2.80 -17.74
N VAL A 185 -12.10 2.56 -16.64
CA VAL A 185 -10.64 2.69 -16.52
C VAL A 185 -10.04 1.35 -16.09
N LEU A 186 -8.93 0.94 -16.69
CA LEU A 186 -8.13 -0.21 -16.26
C LEU A 186 -6.78 0.28 -15.73
N VAL A 187 -6.45 -0.10 -14.50
CA VAL A 187 -5.17 0.21 -13.84
C VAL A 187 -4.32 -1.04 -13.76
N LEU A 188 -3.10 -0.96 -14.27
CA LEU A 188 -2.00 -1.90 -14.02
C LEU A 188 -1.12 -1.27 -12.92
N PRO A 189 -1.23 -1.72 -11.67
CA PRO A 189 -0.52 -1.10 -10.55
C PRO A 189 0.96 -1.49 -10.50
N GLY A 190 1.66 -1.04 -9.47
CA GLY A 190 3.03 -1.47 -9.18
C GLY A 190 3.16 -2.96 -8.92
N SER A 191 4.35 -3.49 -9.19
CA SER A 191 4.70 -4.88 -8.92
C SER A 191 6.10 -4.98 -8.32
N ARG A 192 6.27 -5.93 -7.39
CA ARG A 192 7.60 -6.29 -6.84
C ARG A 192 8.37 -7.24 -7.74
N SER A 193 7.78 -7.71 -8.82
CA SER A 193 8.41 -8.59 -9.80
C SER A 193 7.72 -8.44 -11.15
N THR A 194 8.13 -7.44 -11.90
CA THR A 194 7.50 -6.99 -13.14
C THR A 194 7.41 -8.10 -14.18
N VAL A 195 8.51 -8.80 -14.43
CA VAL A 195 8.55 -9.84 -15.46
C VAL A 195 7.66 -11.03 -15.09
N SER A 196 7.71 -11.49 -13.85
CA SER A 196 6.89 -12.61 -13.40
C SER A 196 5.39 -12.28 -13.43
N ASP A 197 5.03 -11.06 -13.06
CA ASP A 197 3.63 -10.61 -13.09
C ASP A 197 3.15 -10.34 -14.53
N LEU A 198 4.03 -9.90 -15.45
CA LEU A 198 3.73 -9.81 -16.87
C LEU A 198 3.44 -11.20 -17.50
N GLU A 199 4.22 -12.21 -17.13
CA GLU A 199 3.94 -13.58 -17.55
C GLU A 199 2.60 -14.09 -17.00
N TRP A 200 2.29 -13.78 -15.73
CA TRP A 200 1.00 -14.09 -15.14
C TRP A 200 -0.13 -13.36 -15.87
N LEU A 201 0.05 -12.08 -16.20
CA LEU A 201 -0.92 -11.26 -16.94
C LEU A 201 -1.27 -11.89 -18.30
N ARG A 202 -0.27 -12.44 -18.99
CA ARG A 202 -0.46 -13.18 -20.25
C ARG A 202 -1.25 -14.47 -20.03
N ARG A 203 -0.85 -15.28 -19.05
CA ARG A 203 -1.52 -16.57 -18.74
C ARG A 203 -2.96 -16.41 -18.26
N SER A 204 -3.27 -15.31 -17.58
CA SER A 204 -4.63 -15.02 -17.08
C SER A 204 -5.59 -14.53 -18.18
N GLY A 205 -5.09 -14.20 -19.39
CA GLY A 205 -5.87 -13.60 -20.47
C GLY A 205 -6.13 -12.10 -20.30
N ILE A 206 -5.65 -11.49 -19.20
CA ILE A 206 -5.81 -10.04 -19.00
C ILE A 206 -4.93 -9.24 -19.97
N ALA A 207 -3.77 -9.76 -20.40
CA ALA A 207 -2.96 -9.11 -21.42
C ALA A 207 -3.74 -8.88 -22.73
N ASP A 208 -4.55 -9.85 -23.16
CA ASP A 208 -5.42 -9.71 -24.33
C ASP A 208 -6.53 -8.68 -24.10
N VAL A 209 -7.02 -8.56 -22.87
CA VAL A 209 -7.97 -7.50 -22.49
C VAL A 209 -7.31 -6.13 -22.62
N VAL A 210 -6.09 -5.96 -22.09
CA VAL A 210 -5.34 -4.71 -22.17
C VAL A 210 -5.14 -4.28 -23.64
N ALA A 211 -4.72 -5.20 -24.50
CA ALA A 211 -4.56 -4.95 -25.94
C ALA A 211 -5.87 -4.53 -26.60
N ARG A 212 -6.95 -5.30 -26.40
CA ARG A 212 -8.29 -4.96 -26.95
C ARG A 212 -8.80 -3.61 -26.46
N ARG A 213 -8.57 -3.26 -25.19
CA ARG A 213 -8.97 -1.97 -24.65
C ARG A 213 -8.24 -0.83 -25.35
N ALA A 214 -6.94 -0.96 -25.56
CA ALA A 214 -6.14 0.03 -26.30
C ALA A 214 -6.67 0.21 -27.73
N GLU A 215 -6.95 -0.88 -28.47
CA GLU A 215 -7.54 -0.86 -29.80
C GLU A 215 -8.93 -0.21 -29.83
N GLN A 216 -9.72 -0.39 -28.79
CA GLN A 216 -11.07 0.17 -28.64
C GLN A 216 -11.09 1.62 -28.15
N GLY A 217 -9.92 2.24 -27.90
CA GLY A 217 -9.84 3.59 -27.38
C GLY A 217 -10.21 3.70 -25.88
N ARG A 218 -10.16 2.59 -25.12
CA ARG A 218 -10.55 2.55 -23.70
C ARG A 218 -9.33 2.75 -22.81
N THR A 219 -9.48 3.56 -21.78
CA THR A 219 -8.39 3.97 -20.89
C THR A 219 -7.71 2.80 -20.20
N VAL A 220 -6.38 2.76 -20.31
CA VAL A 220 -5.47 1.90 -19.55
C VAL A 220 -4.38 2.78 -18.96
N VAL A 221 -4.08 2.63 -17.68
CA VAL A 221 -2.95 3.31 -17.03
C VAL A 221 -2.06 2.29 -16.33
N GLY A 222 -0.76 2.37 -16.60
CA GLY A 222 0.27 1.61 -15.90
C GLY A 222 1.05 2.49 -14.94
N ILE A 223 1.25 2.01 -13.71
CA ILE A 223 2.01 2.69 -12.67
C ILE A 223 3.21 1.82 -12.31
N CYS A 224 4.42 2.36 -12.35
CA CYS A 224 5.68 1.71 -12.02
C CYS A 224 5.82 0.35 -12.77
N GLY A 225 5.72 -0.79 -12.09
CA GLY A 225 5.75 -2.11 -12.73
C GLY A 225 4.69 -2.28 -13.82
N GLY A 226 3.48 -1.76 -13.61
CA GLY A 226 2.43 -1.76 -14.62
C GLY A 226 2.78 -0.94 -15.87
N TYR A 227 3.45 0.21 -15.71
CA TYR A 227 3.96 0.97 -16.83
C TYR A 227 5.06 0.21 -17.58
N GLN A 228 5.98 -0.41 -16.84
CA GLN A 228 7.03 -1.24 -17.42
C GLN A 228 6.46 -2.41 -18.25
N MET A 229 5.33 -3.00 -17.83
CA MET A 229 4.67 -4.06 -18.60
C MET A 229 4.09 -3.57 -19.94
N LEU A 230 3.70 -2.28 -20.03
CA LEU A 230 3.15 -1.69 -21.25
C LEU A 230 4.22 -1.36 -22.30
N CYS A 231 5.51 -1.41 -21.96
CA CYS A 231 6.64 -1.12 -22.83
C CYS A 231 6.76 -2.12 -24.00
N ARG A 232 7.68 -1.85 -24.96
CA ARG A 232 8.06 -2.79 -26.01
C ARG A 232 8.98 -3.87 -25.50
N THR A 233 10.01 -3.48 -24.75
CA THR A 233 11.10 -4.37 -24.34
C THR A 233 11.56 -4.06 -22.93
N ILE A 234 11.82 -5.11 -22.16
CA ILE A 234 12.46 -5.07 -20.85
C ILE A 234 13.82 -5.74 -20.95
N LEU A 235 14.88 -5.01 -20.65
CA LEU A 235 16.25 -5.48 -20.59
C LEU A 235 16.64 -5.73 -19.13
N ASP A 236 17.23 -6.87 -18.85
CA ASP A 236 17.74 -7.24 -17.52
C ASP A 236 19.20 -7.69 -17.61
N PRO A 237 20.13 -6.75 -17.81
CA PRO A 237 21.53 -7.09 -18.03
C PRO A 237 22.18 -7.76 -16.82
N ASP A 238 21.77 -7.38 -15.61
CA ASP A 238 22.38 -7.83 -14.37
C ASP A 238 21.56 -8.91 -13.64
N GLY A 239 20.38 -9.29 -14.15
CA GLY A 239 19.52 -10.30 -13.55
C GLY A 239 18.85 -9.83 -12.27
N GLN A 240 18.29 -8.62 -12.28
CA GLN A 240 17.56 -8.06 -11.14
C GLN A 240 16.22 -8.76 -10.94
N GLU A 241 15.57 -9.17 -12.01
CA GLU A 241 14.27 -9.86 -11.99
C GLU A 241 14.31 -11.25 -12.65
N THR A 242 15.26 -11.49 -13.54
CA THR A 242 15.36 -12.72 -14.33
C THR A 242 16.81 -13.22 -14.39
N THR A 243 17.16 -13.98 -15.44
CA THR A 243 18.53 -14.38 -15.69
C THR A 243 19.31 -13.21 -16.30
N PRO A 244 20.56 -12.94 -15.85
CA PRO A 244 21.39 -11.89 -16.42
C PRO A 244 21.47 -11.93 -17.96
N GLY A 245 21.30 -10.77 -18.59
CA GLY A 245 21.29 -10.62 -20.02
C GLY A 245 19.96 -10.96 -20.71
N SER A 246 18.90 -11.19 -19.94
CA SER A 246 17.58 -11.46 -20.48
C SER A 246 16.98 -10.24 -21.19
N VAL A 247 16.26 -10.53 -22.28
CA VAL A 247 15.43 -9.57 -23.02
C VAL A 247 14.02 -10.11 -23.05
N VAL A 248 13.08 -9.36 -22.46
CA VAL A 248 11.67 -9.77 -22.36
C VAL A 248 10.81 -8.80 -23.15
N GLU A 249 9.93 -9.33 -24.01
CA GLU A 249 8.94 -8.51 -24.69
C GLU A 249 7.90 -8.00 -23.70
N GLY A 250 7.60 -6.70 -23.69
CA GLY A 250 6.46 -6.11 -23.00
C GLY A 250 5.15 -6.32 -23.75
N LEU A 251 4.12 -5.56 -23.42
CA LEU A 251 2.83 -5.58 -24.16
C LEU A 251 2.88 -4.74 -25.43
N GLY A 252 3.94 -3.94 -25.64
CA GLY A 252 4.18 -3.18 -26.86
C GLY A 252 3.22 -2.01 -27.10
N LEU A 253 2.50 -1.56 -26.09
CA LEU A 253 1.47 -0.53 -26.23
C LEU A 253 2.02 0.90 -26.07
N LEU A 254 3.18 1.03 -25.44
CA LEU A 254 3.92 2.30 -25.33
C LEU A 254 5.29 2.16 -25.99
N PRO A 255 5.78 3.20 -26.71
CA PRO A 255 7.08 3.18 -27.39
C PRO A 255 8.22 3.39 -26.39
N VAL A 256 8.34 2.49 -25.44
CA VAL A 256 9.27 2.56 -24.31
C VAL A 256 10.10 1.29 -24.24
N GLU A 257 11.37 1.45 -23.88
CA GLU A 257 12.26 0.38 -23.45
C GLU A 257 12.57 0.57 -21.96
N VAL A 258 12.59 -0.52 -21.24
CA VAL A 258 12.95 -0.54 -19.81
C VAL A 258 14.29 -1.25 -19.65
N ASP A 259 15.19 -0.62 -18.91
CA ASP A 259 16.50 -1.20 -18.54
C ASP A 259 16.55 -1.38 -17.01
N PHE A 260 16.65 -2.62 -16.51
CA PHE A 260 16.76 -2.90 -15.09
C PHE A 260 18.18 -2.62 -14.60
N ALA A 261 18.36 -1.46 -13.96
CA ALA A 261 19.63 -1.06 -13.38
C ALA A 261 19.93 -1.78 -12.05
N ALA A 262 21.20 -2.04 -11.78
CA ALA A 262 21.65 -2.64 -10.53
C ALA A 262 21.34 -1.76 -9.31
N THR A 263 21.36 -0.44 -9.49
CA THR A 263 21.04 0.53 -8.43
C THR A 263 19.57 0.89 -8.46
N LYS A 264 18.92 0.79 -7.30
CA LYS A 264 17.53 1.17 -7.13
C LYS A 264 17.36 2.68 -7.10
N THR A 265 16.45 3.22 -7.88
CA THR A 265 16.02 4.62 -7.80
C THR A 265 15.15 4.81 -6.57
N LEU A 266 15.48 5.80 -5.75
CA LEU A 266 14.68 6.29 -4.61
C LEU A 266 14.68 7.80 -4.71
N ALA A 267 13.55 8.39 -5.07
CA ALA A 267 13.42 9.84 -5.25
C ALA A 267 12.04 10.35 -4.84
N LEU A 268 11.99 11.59 -4.42
CA LEU A 268 10.77 12.39 -4.38
C LEU A 268 10.75 13.23 -5.65
N SER A 269 9.75 13.01 -6.49
CA SER A 269 9.67 13.57 -7.83
C SER A 269 8.59 14.63 -7.90
N HIS A 270 8.86 15.68 -8.66
CA HIS A 270 7.95 16.80 -8.88
C HIS A 270 7.96 17.20 -10.35
N GLY A 271 6.81 17.57 -10.88
CA GLY A 271 6.67 18.02 -12.25
C GLY A 271 5.32 18.65 -12.50
N THR A 272 5.03 18.89 -13.77
CA THR A 272 3.75 19.48 -14.18
C THR A 272 3.11 18.63 -15.27
N TRP A 273 1.81 18.48 -15.21
CA TRP A 273 1.02 17.90 -16.27
C TRP A 273 -0.10 18.87 -16.64
N ARG A 274 -0.10 19.36 -17.89
CA ARG A 274 -1.06 20.37 -18.38
C ARG A 274 -1.16 21.63 -17.47
N GLY A 275 -0.03 22.03 -16.88
CA GLY A 275 0.05 23.18 -15.98
C GLY A 275 -0.36 22.91 -14.53
N ILE A 276 -0.75 21.67 -14.20
CA ILE A 276 -1.05 21.22 -12.84
C ILE A 276 0.24 20.69 -12.21
N GLU A 277 0.62 21.20 -11.05
CA GLU A 277 1.77 20.68 -10.29
C GLU A 277 1.41 19.33 -9.67
N VAL A 278 2.31 18.37 -9.84
CA VAL A 278 2.15 17.00 -9.33
C VAL A 278 3.45 16.56 -8.68
N GLY A 279 3.37 15.99 -7.50
CA GLY A 279 4.47 15.30 -6.85
C GLY A 279 4.22 13.80 -6.82
N GLY A 280 5.27 13.07 -6.54
CA GLY A 280 5.23 11.62 -6.40
C GLY A 280 6.52 11.11 -5.79
N TYR A 281 6.63 9.79 -5.71
CA TYR A 281 7.88 9.16 -5.33
C TYR A 281 8.20 7.99 -6.26
N GLU A 282 9.47 7.68 -6.37
CA GLU A 282 10.00 6.61 -7.19
C GLU A 282 10.72 5.59 -6.32
N ILE A 283 10.45 4.30 -6.54
CA ILE A 283 11.07 3.19 -5.82
C ILE A 283 11.19 1.97 -6.74
N HIS A 284 12.17 1.96 -7.65
CA HIS A 284 12.26 0.94 -8.70
C HIS A 284 13.70 0.69 -9.17
N HIS A 285 13.94 -0.42 -9.85
CA HIS A 285 15.19 -0.73 -10.56
C HIS A 285 15.14 -0.39 -12.03
N GLY A 286 13.96 -0.52 -12.67
CA GLY A 286 13.81 -0.30 -14.10
C GLY A 286 13.83 1.18 -14.46
N VAL A 287 14.63 1.56 -15.43
CA VAL A 287 14.71 2.89 -16.02
C VAL A 287 14.00 2.87 -17.36
N CYS A 288 12.96 3.68 -17.52
CA CYS A 288 12.18 3.80 -18.74
C CYS A 288 12.80 4.81 -19.69
N ARG A 289 12.92 4.46 -20.97
CA ARG A 289 13.41 5.33 -22.03
C ARG A 289 12.43 5.32 -23.20
N SER A 290 11.94 6.49 -23.60
CA SER A 290 11.12 6.62 -24.79
C SER A 290 11.96 6.36 -26.06
N LEU A 291 11.42 5.57 -26.96
CA LEU A 291 12.05 5.20 -28.25
C LEU A 291 11.61 6.10 -29.39
N GLU A 292 10.49 6.76 -29.25
CA GLU A 292 9.85 7.61 -30.24
C GLU A 292 9.23 8.83 -29.57
N ASP A 293 8.86 9.83 -30.38
CA ASP A 293 8.08 10.96 -29.89
C ASP A 293 6.69 10.49 -29.41
N ALA A 294 6.40 10.69 -28.14
CA ALA A 294 5.11 10.40 -27.52
C ALA A 294 4.74 11.58 -26.62
N GLU A 295 3.44 11.73 -26.32
CA GLU A 295 3.01 12.79 -25.43
C GLU A 295 3.46 12.49 -24.00
N ALA A 296 4.01 13.50 -23.33
CA ALA A 296 4.48 13.35 -21.96
C ALA A 296 3.32 13.14 -20.96
N PHE A 297 3.51 12.22 -20.05
CA PHE A 297 2.63 11.99 -18.92
C PHE A 297 3.47 11.83 -17.66
N LEU A 298 3.56 12.89 -16.87
CA LEU A 298 4.48 12.98 -15.72
C LEU A 298 5.93 12.71 -16.17
N ASP A 299 6.57 11.69 -15.60
CA ASP A 299 7.90 11.22 -16.01
C ASP A 299 7.87 10.22 -17.17
N GLY A 300 6.69 9.73 -17.52
CA GLY A 300 6.48 8.74 -18.57
C GLY A 300 5.79 9.30 -19.79
N VAL A 301 5.00 8.47 -20.48
CA VAL A 301 4.38 8.82 -21.76
C VAL A 301 2.94 8.33 -21.84
N HIS A 302 2.16 8.93 -22.74
CA HIS A 302 0.89 8.33 -23.18
C HIS A 302 0.77 8.27 -24.70
N VAL A 303 0.07 7.25 -25.18
CA VAL A 303 -0.28 7.06 -26.60
C VAL A 303 -1.75 6.70 -26.67
N GLY A 304 -2.55 7.61 -27.23
CA GLY A 304 -3.99 7.42 -27.28
C GLY A 304 -4.60 7.18 -25.90
N PRO A 305 -5.27 6.02 -25.67
CA PRO A 305 -5.91 5.72 -24.38
C PRO A 305 -4.96 5.09 -23.36
N VAL A 306 -3.69 4.83 -23.70
CA VAL A 306 -2.73 4.12 -22.85
C VAL A 306 -1.75 5.09 -22.21
N TRP A 307 -1.68 5.07 -20.89
CA TRP A 307 -0.90 5.98 -20.05
C TRP A 307 0.10 5.22 -19.21
N GLY A 308 1.27 5.79 -18.97
CA GLY A 308 2.30 5.16 -18.15
C GLY A 308 3.14 6.16 -17.40
N THR A 309 3.39 5.89 -16.10
CA THR A 309 4.27 6.67 -15.22
C THR A 309 4.98 5.77 -14.24
N MET A 310 6.21 6.13 -13.84
CA MET A 310 6.93 5.48 -12.76
C MET A 310 6.56 6.04 -11.38
N TRP A 311 5.89 7.20 -11.34
CA TRP A 311 5.57 7.89 -10.10
C TRP A 311 4.43 7.22 -9.35
N HIS A 312 4.71 6.84 -8.13
CA HIS A 312 3.73 6.52 -7.11
C HIS A 312 3.24 7.80 -6.42
N GLY A 313 2.02 7.77 -5.85
CA GLY A 313 1.43 8.90 -5.13
C GLY A 313 0.96 10.06 -6.02
N ALA A 314 1.17 10.03 -7.34
CA ALA A 314 0.74 11.10 -8.23
C ALA A 314 -0.77 11.36 -8.15
N PHE A 315 -1.57 10.32 -8.02
CA PHE A 315 -3.03 10.43 -7.90
C PHE A 315 -3.51 10.93 -6.53
N GLU A 316 -2.64 11.12 -5.55
CA GLU A 316 -2.97 11.78 -4.28
C GLU A 316 -3.24 13.28 -4.46
N HIS A 317 -2.71 13.90 -5.53
CA HIS A 317 -2.97 15.29 -5.87
C HIS A 317 -4.37 15.48 -6.44
N ASP A 318 -5.22 16.17 -5.72
CA ASP A 318 -6.66 16.29 -6.01
C ASP A 318 -6.95 16.85 -7.40
N GLU A 319 -6.31 17.97 -7.77
CA GLU A 319 -6.54 18.61 -9.06
C GLU A 319 -6.10 17.73 -10.23
N PHE A 320 -4.93 17.09 -10.10
CA PHE A 320 -4.44 16.16 -11.10
C PHE A 320 -5.37 14.95 -11.23
N ARG A 321 -5.67 14.28 -10.13
CA ARG A 321 -6.55 13.10 -10.10
C ARG A 321 -7.90 13.38 -10.71
N ARG A 322 -8.57 14.46 -10.27
CA ARG A 322 -9.90 14.86 -10.75
C ARG A 322 -9.89 15.22 -12.23
N THR A 323 -8.87 15.94 -12.69
CA THR A 323 -8.72 16.29 -14.10
C THR A 323 -8.49 15.04 -14.97
N TRP A 324 -7.60 14.15 -14.53
CA TRP A 324 -7.31 12.92 -15.27
C TRP A 324 -8.50 11.96 -15.29
N LEU A 325 -9.17 11.77 -14.17
CA LEU A 325 -10.39 10.93 -14.10
C LEU A 325 -11.53 11.51 -14.95
N ALA A 326 -11.69 12.83 -14.99
CA ALA A 326 -12.69 13.47 -15.86
C ALA A 326 -12.38 13.24 -17.35
N ASP A 327 -11.10 13.23 -17.74
CA ASP A 327 -10.68 12.87 -19.10
C ASP A 327 -10.99 11.39 -19.40
N ALA A 328 -10.62 10.50 -18.50
CA ALA A 328 -10.91 9.07 -18.62
C ALA A 328 -12.43 8.79 -18.71
N ALA A 329 -13.24 9.46 -17.89
CA ALA A 329 -14.68 9.36 -17.93
C ALA A 329 -15.27 9.80 -19.30
N ARG A 330 -14.76 10.90 -19.85
CA ARG A 330 -15.17 11.38 -21.19
C ARG A 330 -14.84 10.36 -22.28
N HIS A 331 -13.64 9.77 -22.25
CA HIS A 331 -13.25 8.73 -23.20
C HIS A 331 -14.09 7.46 -23.07
N ALA A 332 -14.53 7.13 -21.85
CA ALA A 332 -15.41 5.99 -21.61
C ALA A 332 -16.89 6.27 -21.94
N GLY A 333 -17.25 7.52 -22.25
CA GLY A 333 -18.65 7.92 -22.44
C GLY A 333 -19.44 7.98 -21.12
N SER A 334 -18.76 8.03 -19.98
CA SER A 334 -19.36 8.17 -18.64
C SER A 334 -19.83 9.60 -18.37
N SER A 335 -20.96 9.72 -17.68
CA SER A 335 -21.47 11.01 -17.22
C SER A 335 -20.82 11.50 -15.92
N TRP A 336 -19.97 10.71 -15.30
CA TRP A 336 -19.30 11.07 -14.06
C TRP A 336 -18.50 12.38 -14.18
N ARG A 337 -18.58 13.19 -13.14
CA ARG A 337 -17.80 14.44 -13.01
C ARG A 337 -17.28 14.55 -11.59
N PRO A 338 -16.08 15.11 -11.38
CA PRO A 338 -15.55 15.36 -10.04
C PRO A 338 -16.41 16.38 -9.29
N HIS A 339 -16.55 16.19 -8.00
CA HIS A 339 -17.21 17.12 -7.10
C HIS A 339 -16.16 18.09 -6.54
N SER A 340 -16.31 19.41 -6.85
CA SER A 340 -15.35 20.44 -6.46
C SER A 340 -15.38 20.77 -4.97
N ASP A 341 -16.50 20.52 -4.30
CA ASP A 341 -16.75 20.96 -2.92
C ASP A 341 -16.37 19.90 -1.87
N GLU A 342 -15.84 18.76 -2.31
CA GLU A 342 -15.40 17.69 -1.41
C GLU A 342 -14.00 17.93 -0.87
N LEU A 343 -13.79 17.50 0.37
CA LEU A 343 -12.46 17.47 0.99
C LEU A 343 -11.49 16.68 0.09
N GLY A 344 -10.31 17.24 -0.08
CA GLY A 344 -9.22 16.58 -0.78
C GLY A 344 -8.76 15.30 -0.07
N TYR A 345 -8.02 14.47 -0.79
CA TYR A 345 -7.51 13.20 -0.28
C TYR A 345 -6.66 13.38 0.98
N GLN A 346 -5.71 14.33 0.97
CA GLN A 346 -4.88 14.63 2.12
C GLN A 346 -5.69 15.10 3.33
N ALA A 347 -6.64 16.02 3.13
CA ALA A 347 -7.46 16.50 4.24
C ALA A 347 -8.35 15.40 4.84
N ARG A 348 -8.84 14.48 4.02
CA ARG A 348 -9.58 13.29 4.51
C ARG A 348 -8.67 12.36 5.30
N ARG A 349 -7.44 12.12 4.82
CA ARG A 349 -6.45 11.29 5.50
C ARG A 349 -6.08 11.89 6.87
N GLU A 350 -5.84 13.20 6.93
CA GLU A 350 -5.58 13.91 8.19
C GLU A 350 -6.75 13.78 9.15
N ALA A 351 -7.97 14.01 8.69
CA ALA A 351 -9.17 13.87 9.53
C ALA A 351 -9.34 12.43 10.08
N MET A 352 -8.98 11.41 9.32
CA MET A 352 -8.98 10.02 9.79
C MET A 352 -7.90 9.76 10.84
N ILE A 353 -6.69 10.32 10.65
CA ILE A 353 -5.60 10.22 11.62
C ILE A 353 -6.02 10.88 12.95
N GLU A 354 -6.62 12.07 12.91
CA GLU A 354 -7.16 12.74 14.09
C GLU A 354 -8.23 11.89 14.79
N THR A 355 -9.16 11.30 14.02
CA THR A 355 -10.18 10.39 14.58
C THR A 355 -9.55 9.18 15.29
N LEU A 356 -8.47 8.64 14.77
CA LEU A 356 -7.73 7.54 15.42
C LEU A 356 -6.96 8.01 16.64
N ALA A 357 -6.38 9.22 16.59
CA ALA A 357 -5.69 9.83 17.72
C ALA A 357 -6.65 10.07 18.89
N ASP A 358 -7.82 10.66 18.62
CA ASP A 358 -8.87 10.85 19.61
C ASP A 358 -9.32 9.51 20.26
N ALA A 359 -9.47 8.47 19.44
CA ALA A 359 -9.83 7.14 19.92
C ALA A 359 -8.71 6.53 20.81
N LEU A 360 -7.44 6.71 20.43
CA LEU A 360 -6.30 6.28 21.25
C LEU A 360 -6.26 7.01 22.59
N GLU A 361 -6.40 8.33 22.60
CA GLU A 361 -6.41 9.12 23.84
C GLU A 361 -7.55 8.75 24.76
N ALA A 362 -8.73 8.42 24.20
CA ALA A 362 -9.90 8.06 24.99
C ALA A 362 -9.85 6.66 25.61
N HIS A 363 -9.15 5.71 24.98
CA HIS A 363 -9.25 4.28 25.31
C HIS A 363 -7.93 3.61 25.67
N VAL A 364 -6.80 4.29 25.54
CA VAL A 364 -5.46 3.76 25.82
C VAL A 364 -4.73 4.69 26.77
N ASP A 365 -4.02 4.13 27.75
CA ASP A 365 -3.17 4.89 28.69
C ASP A 365 -1.90 5.37 27.97
N VAL A 366 -2.10 6.39 27.11
CA VAL A 366 -1.04 7.00 26.30
C VAL A 366 0.07 7.58 27.17
N ASP A 367 -0.29 8.21 28.29
CA ASP A 367 0.68 8.78 29.22
C ASP A 367 1.63 7.71 29.76
N ARG A 368 1.13 6.55 30.13
CA ARG A 368 1.94 5.43 30.60
C ARG A 368 2.87 4.91 29.52
N ILE A 369 2.43 4.85 28.26
CA ILE A 369 3.27 4.48 27.12
C ILE A 369 4.39 5.50 26.90
N LEU A 370 4.08 6.79 26.96
CA LEU A 370 5.07 7.85 26.83
C LEU A 370 6.12 7.82 27.95
N HIS A 371 5.74 7.34 29.14
CA HIS A 371 6.67 7.20 30.27
C HIS A 371 7.65 6.01 30.13
N LEU A 372 7.41 5.08 29.22
CA LEU A 372 8.33 3.95 28.98
C LEU A 372 9.70 4.38 28.41
N VAL A 373 9.78 5.56 27.81
CA VAL A 373 10.97 6.06 27.09
C VAL A 373 11.61 7.29 27.76
N ARG A 374 11.13 7.70 28.92
CA ARG A 374 11.68 8.80 29.72
C ARG A 374 12.69 8.34 30.78
#